data_b756c39aed758dd726dac3a1c410abc4
#
_entry.id   b756c39aed758dd726dac3a1c410abc4
#
_cell.length_a   1.000
_cell.length_b   1.000
_cell.length_c   1.000
_cell.angle_alpha   90.00
_cell.angle_beta   90.00
_cell.angle_gamma   90.00
#
_symmetry.space_group_name_H-M   'P 1'
#
loop_
_entity.id
_entity.type
_entity.pdbx_description
1 polymer ?
#
loop_
_entity_poly.entity_id
_entity_poly.type
_entity_poly.pdbx_seq_one_letter_code
_entity_poly.pdbx_strand_id
1 'polypeptide(L)'
;MAEDDDGRTELSGRRLEEAWKEGQIPLGHDAPLVASLAAGAVALVVVGGSLCSSLVRVVKEALSALDATPFRAIPHLALGPAAAAGAVCLAAVAGSTLITLAQTRGKVWPERWMPDLSRLFNPERITKLFSKSTLVDLGVASVKVLAMAIAAWTSVRGDFMTLPRLLGAPPSELLARTFDIIWRAGWRMLLVAAVIAGLDLAITHARFMKGMRVTKSEAKREAREQEGDPLIKGRRKKRHRELSRGRARVEIPRADALVVNPTHIAIALRYRRDEGRAPRVIAKGKGALAEYMRELARENTIPIVQDVPLARLLYRKVKIGGEVPASTYKAVAAVLAFVYRVTGRSGGKGAAA
;
A
#
# COMPACT_ATOMS: atom_id res chain seq x y z
N MET A 1 25.71 -20.32 -12.01
CA MET A 1 24.54 -19.63 -11.44
C MET A 1 24.28 -20.04 -9.97
N ALA A 2 25.29 -20.47 -9.23
CA ALA A 2 25.20 -20.86 -7.81
C ALA A 2 25.98 -19.92 -6.85
N GLU A 3 26.70 -18.94 -7.37
CA GLU A 3 27.58 -18.08 -6.56
C GLU A 3 26.97 -16.75 -6.09
N ASP A 4 25.81 -16.35 -6.62
CA ASP A 4 25.20 -15.04 -6.30
C ASP A 4 24.17 -15.08 -5.14
N ASP A 5 23.92 -16.24 -4.53
CA ASP A 5 22.85 -16.44 -3.53
C ASP A 5 23.34 -16.31 -2.06
N ASP A 6 24.64 -16.32 -1.84
CA ASP A 6 25.22 -16.45 -0.47
C ASP A 6 25.29 -15.15 0.33
N GLY A 7 24.91 -14.02 -0.27
CA GLY A 7 24.92 -12.72 0.39
C GLY A 7 23.54 -12.10 0.66
N ARG A 8 22.46 -12.58 0.02
CA ARG A 8 21.12 -11.97 0.08
C ARG A 8 20.24 -12.70 1.09
N THR A 9 20.34 -12.33 2.34
CA THR A 9 19.61 -13.03 3.43
C THR A 9 18.43 -12.23 3.98
N GLU A 10 18.42 -10.92 3.86
CA GLU A 10 17.41 -10.06 4.48
C GLU A 10 16.38 -9.57 3.46
N LEU A 11 15.08 -9.60 3.84
CA LEU A 11 14.00 -9.07 3.02
C LEU A 11 13.97 -7.55 3.15
N SER A 12 14.10 -6.83 2.02
CA SER A 12 13.96 -5.38 2.02
C SER A 12 12.47 -4.98 1.99
N GLY A 13 11.99 -4.43 3.10
CA GLY A 13 10.65 -3.86 3.18
C GLY A 13 10.43 -2.71 2.20
N ARG A 14 11.48 -1.91 1.95
CA ARG A 14 11.46 -0.80 1.00
C ARG A 14 11.27 -1.27 -0.43
N ARG A 15 12.08 -2.22 -0.89
CA ARG A 15 11.95 -2.78 -2.25
C ARG A 15 10.59 -3.43 -2.47
N LEU A 16 10.08 -4.11 -1.43
CA LEU A 16 8.75 -4.69 -1.48
C LEU A 16 7.67 -3.61 -1.65
N GLU A 17 7.75 -2.52 -0.89
CA GLU A 17 6.78 -1.43 -0.96
C GLU A 17 6.87 -0.66 -2.29
N GLU A 18 8.08 -0.40 -2.78
CA GLU A 18 8.33 0.21 -4.09
C GLU A 18 7.77 -0.67 -5.22
N ALA A 19 8.07 -1.98 -5.20
CA ALA A 19 7.53 -2.94 -6.17
C ALA A 19 5.99 -2.95 -6.18
N TRP A 20 5.35 -2.91 -5.00
CA TRP A 20 3.89 -2.81 -4.89
C TRP A 20 3.35 -1.48 -5.40
N LYS A 21 4.04 -0.36 -5.21
CA LYS A 21 3.66 0.95 -5.76
C LYS A 21 3.77 0.97 -7.28
N GLU A 22 4.81 0.37 -7.83
CA GLU A 22 5.02 0.24 -9.26
C GLU A 22 4.13 -0.84 -9.90
N GLY A 23 3.35 -1.58 -9.10
CA GLY A 23 2.51 -2.68 -9.56
C GLY A 23 3.28 -3.93 -9.99
N GLN A 24 4.54 -4.09 -9.56
CA GLN A 24 5.30 -5.32 -9.73
C GLN A 24 4.87 -6.30 -8.64
N ILE A 25 3.92 -7.15 -8.97
CA ILE A 25 3.30 -8.11 -8.04
C ILE A 25 3.44 -9.54 -8.56
N PRO A 26 3.54 -10.53 -7.66
CA PRO A 26 3.61 -11.93 -8.05
C PRO A 26 2.22 -12.43 -8.48
N LEU A 27 1.88 -12.28 -9.75
CA LEU A 27 0.65 -12.80 -10.34
C LEU A 27 0.88 -14.21 -10.86
N GLY A 28 0.13 -15.18 -10.35
CA GLY A 28 0.03 -16.49 -10.95
C GLY A 28 -0.78 -16.41 -12.24
N HIS A 29 -0.21 -16.86 -13.35
CA HIS A 29 -0.87 -16.79 -14.66
C HIS A 29 -2.02 -17.79 -14.80
N ASP A 30 -1.91 -18.95 -14.18
CA ASP A 30 -2.89 -20.04 -14.31
C ASP A 30 -4.11 -19.87 -13.39
N ALA A 31 -3.96 -19.13 -12.28
CA ALA A 31 -5.01 -18.99 -11.28
C ALA A 31 -6.27 -18.26 -11.80
N PRO A 32 -6.19 -17.16 -12.58
CA PRO A 32 -7.38 -16.55 -13.17
C PRO A 32 -8.09 -17.42 -14.17
N LEU A 33 -7.34 -18.22 -14.96
CA LEU A 33 -7.89 -19.16 -15.92
C LEU A 33 -8.68 -20.26 -15.21
N VAL A 34 -8.09 -20.88 -14.20
CA VAL A 34 -8.75 -21.93 -13.42
C VAL A 34 -9.98 -21.40 -12.68
N ALA A 35 -9.90 -20.20 -12.12
CA ALA A 35 -11.04 -19.57 -11.46
C ALA A 35 -12.19 -19.26 -12.43
N SER A 36 -11.88 -18.84 -13.65
CA SER A 36 -12.91 -18.63 -14.69
C SER A 36 -13.59 -19.92 -15.09
N LEU A 37 -12.81 -20.99 -15.31
CA LEU A 37 -13.34 -22.33 -15.64
C LEU A 37 -14.18 -22.89 -14.49
N ALA A 38 -13.75 -22.76 -13.25
CA ALA A 38 -14.50 -23.19 -12.09
C ALA A 38 -15.83 -22.45 -11.93
N ALA A 39 -15.81 -21.12 -12.04
CA ALA A 39 -17.01 -20.30 -11.94
C ALA A 39 -17.98 -20.57 -13.09
N GLY A 40 -17.45 -20.71 -14.32
CA GLY A 40 -18.24 -21.08 -15.50
C GLY A 40 -18.87 -22.48 -15.36
N ALA A 41 -18.13 -23.46 -14.84
CA ALA A 41 -18.65 -24.80 -14.58
C ALA A 41 -19.76 -24.80 -13.53
N VAL A 42 -19.59 -24.06 -12.43
CA VAL A 42 -20.65 -23.89 -11.41
C VAL A 42 -21.88 -23.22 -12.01
N ALA A 43 -21.71 -22.15 -12.78
CA ALA A 43 -22.80 -21.47 -13.45
C ALA A 43 -23.51 -22.39 -14.44
N LEU A 44 -22.77 -23.23 -15.19
CA LEU A 44 -23.33 -24.19 -16.10
C LEU A 44 -24.17 -25.25 -15.39
N VAL A 45 -23.79 -25.69 -14.19
CA VAL A 45 -24.63 -26.59 -13.38
C VAL A 45 -25.93 -25.91 -12.97
N VAL A 46 -25.87 -24.66 -12.55
CA VAL A 46 -27.04 -23.91 -12.07
C VAL A 46 -28.01 -23.59 -13.23
N VAL A 47 -27.47 -23.15 -14.37
CA VAL A 47 -28.28 -22.66 -15.50
C VAL A 47 -28.45 -23.71 -16.59
N GLY A 48 -27.72 -24.83 -16.53
CA GLY A 48 -27.68 -25.84 -17.59
C GLY A 48 -29.05 -26.44 -17.90
N GLY A 49 -29.88 -26.68 -16.90
CA GLY A 49 -31.25 -27.19 -17.09
C GLY A 49 -32.13 -26.20 -17.89
N SER A 50 -32.05 -24.90 -17.59
CA SER A 50 -32.75 -23.85 -18.32
C SER A 50 -32.20 -23.66 -19.73
N LEU A 51 -30.87 -23.77 -19.89
CA LEU A 51 -30.23 -23.74 -21.21
C LEU A 51 -30.70 -24.89 -22.09
N CYS A 52 -30.69 -26.12 -21.56
CA CYS A 52 -31.14 -27.31 -22.29
C CYS A 52 -32.60 -27.21 -22.67
N SER A 53 -33.50 -26.83 -21.76
CA SER A 53 -34.91 -26.68 -22.02
C SER A 53 -35.23 -25.58 -23.04
N SER A 54 -34.49 -24.47 -23.01
CA SER A 54 -34.62 -23.38 -23.98
C SER A 54 -34.14 -23.78 -25.39
N LEU A 55 -33.01 -24.53 -25.46
CA LEU A 55 -32.55 -25.09 -26.75
C LEU A 55 -33.53 -26.08 -27.36
N VAL A 56 -34.07 -26.99 -26.54
CA VAL A 56 -35.11 -27.93 -26.99
C VAL A 56 -36.34 -27.17 -27.52
N ARG A 57 -36.74 -26.08 -26.87
CA ARG A 57 -37.85 -25.23 -27.30
C ARG A 57 -37.54 -24.60 -28.65
N VAL A 58 -36.34 -24.02 -28.83
CA VAL A 58 -35.89 -23.45 -30.10
C VAL A 58 -35.98 -24.49 -31.23
N VAL A 59 -35.45 -25.70 -30.98
CA VAL A 59 -35.47 -26.78 -31.97
C VAL A 59 -36.91 -27.20 -32.31
N LYS A 60 -37.76 -27.41 -31.31
CA LYS A 60 -39.19 -27.77 -31.55
C LYS A 60 -39.93 -26.72 -32.35
N GLU A 61 -39.79 -25.45 -32.01
CA GLU A 61 -40.47 -24.35 -32.73
C GLU A 61 -39.88 -24.14 -34.13
N ALA A 62 -38.55 -24.29 -34.30
CA ALA A 62 -37.92 -24.24 -35.61
C ALA A 62 -38.44 -25.38 -36.52
N LEU A 63 -38.61 -26.61 -36.00
CA LEU A 63 -39.16 -27.74 -36.75
C LEU A 63 -40.64 -27.55 -37.08
N SER A 64 -41.46 -27.02 -36.16
CA SER A 64 -42.87 -26.75 -36.41
C SER A 64 -43.08 -25.58 -37.38
N ALA A 65 -42.12 -24.73 -37.53
CA ALA A 65 -42.16 -23.56 -38.41
C ALA A 65 -41.70 -23.87 -39.84
N LEU A 66 -41.24 -25.08 -40.13
CA LEU A 66 -40.89 -25.48 -41.50
C LEU A 66 -42.11 -25.41 -42.47
N ASP A 67 -43.34 -25.59 -41.95
CA ASP A 67 -44.57 -25.56 -42.72
C ASP A 67 -45.25 -24.17 -42.79
N ALA A 68 -44.81 -23.20 -42.07
CA ALA A 68 -45.38 -21.87 -41.99
C ALA A 68 -44.28 -20.78 -42.08
N THR A 69 -44.50 -19.69 -42.79
CA THR A 69 -43.55 -18.58 -43.00
C THR A 69 -43.04 -17.91 -41.70
N PRO A 70 -41.88 -18.27 -41.20
CA PRO A 70 -41.60 -18.14 -39.76
C PRO A 70 -40.35 -17.40 -39.38
N PHE A 71 -39.66 -16.72 -40.28
CA PHE A 71 -38.39 -16.06 -39.99
C PHE A 71 -38.48 -14.91 -38.96
N ARG A 72 -39.69 -14.43 -38.64
CA ARG A 72 -39.90 -13.30 -37.69
C ARG A 72 -39.87 -13.71 -36.22
N ALA A 73 -40.05 -15.00 -35.87
CA ALA A 73 -40.10 -15.47 -34.48
C ALA A 73 -38.74 -15.92 -33.92
N ILE A 74 -37.73 -16.16 -34.77
CA ILE A 74 -36.43 -16.70 -34.39
C ILE A 74 -35.66 -15.81 -33.38
N PRO A 75 -35.68 -14.45 -33.47
CA PRO A 75 -34.96 -13.62 -32.51
C PRO A 75 -35.48 -13.77 -31.08
N HIS A 76 -36.78 -13.94 -30.88
CA HIS A 76 -37.35 -14.10 -29.53
C HIS A 76 -36.99 -15.46 -28.91
N LEU A 77 -36.86 -16.50 -29.73
CA LEU A 77 -36.48 -17.84 -29.32
C LEU A 77 -35.01 -17.93 -28.87
N ALA A 78 -34.14 -17.13 -29.48
CA ALA A 78 -32.72 -17.10 -29.17
C ALA A 78 -32.40 -16.44 -27.82
N LEU A 79 -33.31 -15.61 -27.27
CA LEU A 79 -33.07 -14.87 -26.00
C LEU A 79 -32.83 -15.78 -24.81
N GLY A 80 -33.55 -16.89 -24.69
CA GLY A 80 -33.39 -17.85 -23.59
C GLY A 80 -31.98 -18.48 -23.55
N PRO A 81 -31.57 -19.18 -24.65
CA PRO A 81 -30.20 -19.72 -24.73
C PRO A 81 -29.11 -18.65 -24.60
N ALA A 82 -29.30 -17.48 -25.19
CA ALA A 82 -28.34 -16.37 -25.11
C ALA A 82 -28.19 -15.84 -23.68
N ALA A 83 -29.27 -15.67 -22.94
CA ALA A 83 -29.24 -15.25 -21.54
C ALA A 83 -28.53 -16.28 -20.67
N ALA A 84 -28.81 -17.57 -20.89
CA ALA A 84 -28.14 -18.65 -20.13
C ALA A 84 -26.63 -18.72 -20.45
N ALA A 85 -26.25 -18.62 -21.72
CA ALA A 85 -24.84 -18.54 -22.12
C ALA A 85 -24.16 -17.27 -21.57
N GLY A 86 -24.85 -16.13 -21.61
CA GLY A 86 -24.37 -14.87 -21.02
C GLY A 86 -24.12 -14.98 -19.53
N ALA A 87 -25.00 -15.67 -18.79
CA ALA A 87 -24.80 -15.91 -17.35
C ALA A 87 -23.53 -16.75 -17.06
N VAL A 88 -23.25 -17.78 -17.89
CA VAL A 88 -22.02 -18.60 -17.76
C VAL A 88 -20.78 -17.74 -18.06
N CYS A 89 -20.82 -16.93 -19.13
CA CYS A 89 -19.72 -16.03 -19.47
C CYS A 89 -19.46 -14.99 -18.37
N LEU A 90 -20.51 -14.38 -17.82
CA LEU A 90 -20.40 -13.41 -16.73
C LEU A 90 -19.82 -14.04 -15.48
N ALA A 91 -20.25 -15.26 -15.14
CA ALA A 91 -19.68 -16.00 -14.01
C ALA A 91 -18.18 -16.31 -14.21
N ALA A 92 -17.78 -16.69 -15.42
CA ALA A 92 -16.37 -16.95 -15.76
C ALA A 92 -15.52 -15.66 -15.64
N VAL A 93 -16.01 -14.55 -16.16
CA VAL A 93 -15.36 -13.23 -16.02
C VAL A 93 -15.29 -12.81 -14.56
N ALA A 94 -16.37 -12.98 -13.79
CA ALA A 94 -16.39 -12.66 -12.37
C ALA A 94 -15.37 -13.49 -11.59
N GLY A 95 -15.29 -14.81 -11.86
CA GLY A 95 -14.32 -15.70 -11.22
C GLY A 95 -12.87 -15.29 -11.48
N SER A 96 -12.52 -15.00 -12.74
CA SER A 96 -11.21 -14.49 -13.13
C SER A 96 -10.89 -13.15 -12.46
N THR A 97 -11.85 -12.23 -12.45
CA THR A 97 -11.69 -10.91 -11.87
C THR A 97 -11.49 -10.97 -10.35
N LEU A 98 -12.30 -11.78 -9.66
CA LEU A 98 -12.22 -11.95 -8.20
C LEU A 98 -10.86 -12.49 -7.77
N ILE A 99 -10.36 -13.54 -8.44
CA ILE A 99 -9.04 -14.10 -8.07
C ILE A 99 -7.90 -13.12 -8.39
N THR A 100 -8.01 -12.36 -9.48
CA THR A 100 -7.03 -11.32 -9.82
C THR A 100 -7.04 -10.21 -8.78
N LEU A 101 -8.22 -9.73 -8.37
CA LEU A 101 -8.35 -8.74 -7.30
C LEU A 101 -7.80 -9.27 -5.95
N ALA A 102 -8.02 -10.56 -5.65
CA ALA A 102 -7.45 -11.17 -4.47
C ALA A 102 -5.92 -11.18 -4.51
N GLN A 103 -5.30 -11.54 -5.66
CA GLN A 103 -3.85 -11.50 -5.85
C GLN A 103 -3.28 -10.09 -5.77
N THR A 104 -3.99 -9.08 -6.30
CA THR A 104 -3.58 -7.67 -6.26
C THR A 104 -3.91 -6.96 -4.94
N ARG A 105 -4.54 -7.66 -3.98
CA ARG A 105 -5.08 -7.08 -2.74
C ARG A 105 -6.02 -5.90 -3.00
N GLY A 106 -6.82 -6.00 -4.06
CA GLY A 106 -7.77 -4.96 -4.48
C GLY A 106 -7.15 -3.73 -5.14
N LYS A 107 -5.85 -3.70 -5.38
CA LYS A 107 -5.20 -2.58 -6.07
C LYS A 107 -5.31 -2.72 -7.58
N VAL A 108 -5.55 -1.61 -8.26
CA VAL A 108 -5.61 -1.50 -9.72
C VAL A 108 -4.65 -0.41 -10.17
N TRP A 109 -3.88 -0.67 -11.22
CA TRP A 109 -2.92 0.30 -11.79
C TRP A 109 -3.37 0.68 -13.20
N PRO A 110 -4.21 1.71 -13.36
CA PRO A 110 -4.75 2.11 -14.67
C PRO A 110 -3.65 2.53 -15.65
N GLU A 111 -2.53 3.05 -15.15
CA GLU A 111 -1.38 3.46 -15.96
C GLU A 111 -0.77 2.31 -16.79
N ARG A 112 -0.95 1.06 -16.35
CA ARG A 112 -0.46 -0.13 -17.07
C ARG A 112 -1.38 -0.60 -18.20
N TRP A 113 -2.56 -0.06 -18.29
CA TRP A 113 -3.52 -0.41 -19.35
C TRP A 113 -3.24 0.31 -20.67
N MET A 114 -2.43 1.37 -20.62
CA MET A 114 -2.00 2.04 -21.85
C MET A 114 -1.02 1.15 -22.61
N PRO A 115 -1.28 0.87 -23.90
CA PRO A 115 -0.40 0.09 -24.73
C PRO A 115 0.93 0.84 -24.93
N ASP A 116 2.01 0.22 -24.50
CA ASP A 116 3.34 0.77 -24.66
C ASP A 116 3.95 0.24 -25.97
N LEU A 117 3.81 1.03 -27.03
CA LEU A 117 4.31 0.71 -28.37
C LEU A 117 5.83 0.52 -28.40
N SER A 118 6.57 1.12 -27.47
CA SER A 118 8.02 0.96 -27.38
C SER A 118 8.42 -0.49 -27.08
N ARG A 119 7.53 -1.25 -26.46
CA ARG A 119 7.74 -2.67 -26.14
C ARG A 119 7.69 -3.58 -27.34
N LEU A 120 7.09 -3.16 -28.45
CA LEU A 120 6.99 -3.96 -29.68
C LEU A 120 8.31 -4.01 -30.44
N PHE A 121 9.11 -2.96 -30.36
CA PHE A 121 10.35 -2.80 -31.13
C PHE A 121 11.63 -3.01 -30.29
N ASN A 122 11.54 -3.69 -29.15
CA ASN A 122 12.71 -3.93 -28.31
C ASN A 122 13.43 -5.23 -28.75
N PRO A 123 14.62 -5.14 -29.43
CA PRO A 123 15.35 -6.30 -29.92
C PRO A 123 15.86 -7.21 -28.79
N GLU A 124 16.02 -6.69 -27.58
CA GLU A 124 16.41 -7.51 -26.42
C GLU A 124 15.39 -8.60 -26.07
N ARG A 125 14.12 -8.45 -26.49
CA ARG A 125 13.11 -9.49 -26.28
C ARG A 125 13.36 -10.72 -27.13
N ILE A 126 13.88 -10.53 -28.36
CA ILE A 126 14.20 -11.63 -29.27
C ILE A 126 15.36 -12.46 -28.69
N THR A 127 16.38 -11.80 -28.14
CA THR A 127 17.52 -12.50 -27.52
C THR A 127 17.10 -13.22 -26.21
N LYS A 128 16.13 -12.67 -25.47
CA LYS A 128 15.58 -13.33 -24.27
C LYS A 128 14.81 -14.61 -24.58
N LEU A 129 14.22 -14.76 -25.77
CA LEU A 129 13.55 -16.00 -26.18
C LEU A 129 14.49 -17.21 -26.18
N PHE A 130 15.77 -17.00 -26.41
CA PHE A 130 16.80 -18.06 -26.41
C PHE A 130 17.60 -18.11 -25.09
N SER A 131 17.09 -17.48 -24.04
CA SER A 131 17.76 -17.47 -22.74
C SER A 131 17.55 -18.80 -21.99
N LYS A 132 18.48 -19.14 -21.07
CA LYS A 132 18.34 -20.31 -20.19
C LYS A 132 17.06 -20.27 -19.36
N SER A 133 16.61 -19.08 -18.98
CA SER A 133 15.33 -18.91 -18.24
C SER A 133 14.13 -19.32 -19.07
N THR A 134 14.10 -18.98 -20.36
CA THR A 134 13.02 -19.38 -21.27
C THR A 134 12.98 -20.89 -21.49
N LEU A 135 14.14 -21.56 -21.56
CA LEU A 135 14.19 -23.02 -21.64
C LEU A 135 13.62 -23.68 -20.37
N VAL A 136 13.89 -23.13 -19.21
CA VAL A 136 13.30 -23.62 -17.94
C VAL A 136 11.79 -23.39 -17.93
N ASP A 137 11.32 -22.22 -18.36
CA ASP A 137 9.89 -21.92 -18.42
C ASP A 137 9.17 -22.81 -19.44
N LEU A 138 9.79 -23.12 -20.59
CA LEU A 138 9.31 -24.09 -21.57
C LEU A 138 9.22 -25.49 -20.97
N GLY A 139 10.23 -25.92 -20.22
CA GLY A 139 10.22 -27.20 -19.51
C GLY A 139 9.05 -27.30 -18.52
N VAL A 140 8.83 -26.24 -17.73
CA VAL A 140 7.68 -26.17 -16.80
C VAL A 140 6.35 -26.22 -17.56
N ALA A 141 6.23 -25.47 -18.66
CA ALA A 141 5.02 -25.51 -19.49
C ALA A 141 4.77 -26.90 -20.08
N SER A 142 5.82 -27.59 -20.56
CA SER A 142 5.72 -28.95 -21.06
C SER A 142 5.23 -29.94 -20.00
N VAL A 143 5.72 -29.82 -18.77
CA VAL A 143 5.26 -30.65 -17.63
C VAL A 143 3.79 -30.37 -17.32
N LYS A 144 3.33 -29.12 -17.34
CA LYS A 144 1.92 -28.75 -17.16
C LYS A 144 1.04 -29.39 -18.23
N VAL A 145 1.44 -29.29 -19.51
CA VAL A 145 0.71 -29.90 -20.64
C VAL A 145 0.64 -31.43 -20.49
N LEU A 146 1.76 -32.06 -20.14
CA LEU A 146 1.80 -33.51 -19.94
C LEU A 146 0.89 -33.97 -18.79
N ALA A 147 0.93 -33.22 -17.66
CA ALA A 147 0.04 -33.49 -16.52
C ALA A 147 -1.44 -33.42 -16.91
N MET A 148 -1.82 -32.39 -17.68
CA MET A 148 -3.18 -32.21 -18.19
C MET A 148 -3.56 -33.34 -19.18
N ALA A 149 -2.66 -33.72 -20.08
CA ALA A 149 -2.88 -34.83 -21.02
C ALA A 149 -3.07 -36.18 -20.30
N ILE A 150 -2.26 -36.45 -19.28
CA ILE A 150 -2.42 -37.63 -18.44
C ILE A 150 -3.75 -37.60 -17.69
N ALA A 151 -4.14 -36.45 -17.13
CA ALA A 151 -5.43 -36.27 -16.45
C ALA A 151 -6.61 -36.53 -17.41
N ALA A 152 -6.56 -35.99 -18.61
CA ALA A 152 -7.57 -36.22 -19.65
C ALA A 152 -7.64 -37.69 -20.03
N TRP A 153 -6.49 -38.30 -20.35
CA TRP A 153 -6.42 -39.71 -20.72
C TRP A 153 -6.96 -40.63 -19.62
N THR A 154 -6.52 -40.47 -18.39
CA THR A 154 -6.98 -41.32 -17.25
C THR A 154 -8.46 -41.11 -16.94
N SER A 155 -9.01 -39.93 -17.25
CA SER A 155 -10.43 -39.63 -17.05
C SER A 155 -11.33 -40.37 -18.04
N VAL A 156 -10.88 -40.54 -19.28
CA VAL A 156 -11.72 -41.06 -20.39
C VAL A 156 -11.43 -42.52 -20.73
N ARG A 157 -10.18 -43.02 -20.48
CA ARG A 157 -9.76 -44.37 -20.90
C ARG A 157 -10.69 -45.50 -20.42
N GLY A 158 -11.28 -45.39 -19.22
CA GLY A 158 -12.18 -46.37 -18.65
C GLY A 158 -13.51 -46.45 -19.38
N ASP A 159 -13.95 -45.31 -19.91
CA ASP A 159 -15.25 -45.23 -20.60
C ASP A 159 -15.16 -45.75 -22.05
N PHE A 160 -13.96 -45.75 -22.66
CA PHE A 160 -13.76 -46.35 -23.99
C PHE A 160 -14.20 -47.79 -24.06
N MET A 161 -14.00 -48.57 -23.01
CA MET A 161 -14.42 -49.99 -22.95
C MET A 161 -15.94 -50.16 -22.82
N THR A 162 -16.65 -49.09 -22.40
CA THR A 162 -18.10 -49.11 -22.24
C THR A 162 -18.84 -48.59 -23.48
N LEU A 163 -18.18 -47.87 -24.38
CA LEU A 163 -18.77 -47.31 -25.60
C LEU A 163 -19.45 -48.35 -26.49
N PRO A 164 -18.88 -49.55 -26.73
CA PRO A 164 -19.54 -50.60 -27.53
C PRO A 164 -20.89 -51.07 -26.94
N ARG A 165 -21.05 -50.98 -25.61
CA ARG A 165 -22.30 -51.38 -24.94
C ARG A 165 -23.44 -50.37 -25.15
N LEU A 166 -23.11 -49.15 -25.61
CA LEU A 166 -24.06 -48.10 -25.92
C LEU A 166 -24.63 -48.25 -27.34
N LEU A 167 -24.06 -49.17 -28.16
CA LEU A 167 -24.60 -49.46 -29.46
C LEU A 167 -26.00 -50.13 -29.30
N GLY A 168 -27.05 -49.38 -29.70
CA GLY A 168 -28.45 -49.83 -29.52
C GLY A 168 -29.16 -49.27 -28.30
N ALA A 169 -28.49 -48.48 -27.47
CA ALA A 169 -29.15 -47.78 -26.36
C ALA A 169 -30.08 -46.67 -26.87
N PRO A 170 -31.16 -46.37 -26.14
CA PRO A 170 -32.06 -45.27 -26.52
C PRO A 170 -31.31 -43.94 -26.43
N PRO A 171 -31.71 -42.92 -27.26
CA PRO A 171 -31.04 -41.62 -27.34
C PRO A 171 -30.92 -40.90 -26.00
N SER A 172 -31.86 -41.09 -25.09
CA SER A 172 -31.86 -40.49 -23.76
C SER A 172 -30.74 -41.08 -22.88
N GLU A 173 -30.46 -42.38 -22.99
CA GLU A 173 -29.37 -43.02 -22.24
C GLU A 173 -28.01 -42.65 -22.80
N LEU A 174 -27.88 -42.54 -24.12
CA LEU A 174 -26.67 -42.03 -24.77
C LEU A 174 -26.32 -40.62 -24.30
N LEU A 175 -27.31 -39.70 -24.29
CA LEU A 175 -27.11 -38.33 -23.81
C LEU A 175 -26.71 -38.31 -22.32
N ALA A 176 -27.39 -39.05 -21.47
CA ALA A 176 -27.09 -39.08 -20.04
C ALA A 176 -25.67 -39.61 -19.78
N ARG A 177 -25.26 -40.72 -20.46
CA ARG A 177 -23.91 -41.27 -20.34
C ARG A 177 -22.83 -40.33 -20.87
N THR A 178 -23.07 -39.73 -22.02
CA THR A 178 -22.12 -38.75 -22.58
C THR A 178 -21.94 -37.58 -21.65
N PHE A 179 -23.03 -37.05 -21.09
CA PHE A 179 -22.95 -35.95 -20.12
C PHE A 179 -22.17 -36.35 -18.86
N ASP A 180 -22.41 -37.57 -18.32
CA ASP A 180 -21.72 -38.07 -17.15
C ASP A 180 -20.20 -38.23 -17.40
N ILE A 181 -19.79 -38.72 -18.56
CA ILE A 181 -18.38 -38.85 -18.96
C ILE A 181 -17.74 -37.44 -19.05
N ILE A 182 -18.38 -36.52 -19.74
CA ILE A 182 -17.88 -35.15 -19.90
C ILE A 182 -17.77 -34.45 -18.53
N TRP A 183 -18.78 -34.63 -17.69
CA TRP A 183 -18.80 -34.02 -16.34
C TRP A 183 -17.68 -34.58 -15.45
N ARG A 184 -17.51 -35.87 -15.40
CA ARG A 184 -16.42 -36.54 -14.62
C ARG A 184 -15.04 -36.11 -15.12
N ALA A 185 -14.85 -36.10 -16.43
CA ALA A 185 -13.60 -35.70 -17.04
C ALA A 185 -13.33 -34.21 -16.74
N GLY A 186 -14.31 -33.33 -16.95
CA GLY A 186 -14.19 -31.89 -16.69
C GLY A 186 -13.83 -31.56 -15.25
N TRP A 187 -14.48 -32.23 -14.29
CA TRP A 187 -14.19 -32.05 -12.87
C TRP A 187 -12.78 -32.53 -12.49
N ARG A 188 -12.34 -33.66 -12.97
CA ARG A 188 -10.99 -34.18 -12.72
C ARG A 188 -9.92 -33.26 -13.32
N MET A 189 -10.13 -32.79 -14.54
CA MET A 189 -9.23 -31.86 -15.21
C MET A 189 -9.17 -30.53 -14.45
N LEU A 190 -10.30 -30.03 -13.96
CA LEU A 190 -10.37 -28.79 -13.17
C LEU A 190 -9.59 -28.92 -11.85
N LEU A 191 -9.67 -30.06 -11.18
CA LEU A 191 -8.89 -30.34 -9.97
C LEU A 191 -7.38 -30.33 -10.25
N VAL A 192 -6.95 -31.02 -11.32
CA VAL A 192 -5.52 -31.03 -11.71
C VAL A 192 -5.06 -29.63 -12.09
N ALA A 193 -5.87 -28.89 -12.85
CA ALA A 193 -5.58 -27.50 -13.20
C ALA A 193 -5.47 -26.61 -11.96
N ALA A 194 -6.34 -26.80 -10.95
CA ALA A 194 -6.28 -26.06 -9.70
C ALA A 194 -4.99 -26.33 -8.91
N VAL A 195 -4.53 -27.57 -8.88
CA VAL A 195 -3.24 -27.94 -8.26
C VAL A 195 -2.09 -27.27 -9.01
N ILE A 196 -2.09 -27.34 -10.34
CA ILE A 196 -1.07 -26.67 -11.18
C ILE A 196 -1.05 -25.16 -10.93
N ALA A 197 -2.22 -24.52 -10.90
CA ALA A 197 -2.34 -23.08 -10.63
C ALA A 197 -1.86 -22.71 -9.23
N GLY A 198 -2.15 -23.54 -8.24
CA GLY A 198 -1.64 -23.35 -6.87
C GLY A 198 -0.12 -23.42 -6.80
N LEU A 199 0.48 -24.42 -7.48
CA LEU A 199 1.94 -24.55 -7.57
C LEU A 199 2.56 -23.37 -8.34
N ASP A 200 1.97 -22.95 -9.45
CA ASP A 200 2.41 -21.79 -10.24
C ASP A 200 2.43 -20.51 -9.37
N LEU A 201 1.35 -20.26 -8.63
CA LEU A 201 1.26 -19.12 -7.71
C LEU A 201 2.32 -19.21 -6.62
N ALA A 202 2.53 -20.38 -6.01
CA ALA A 202 3.53 -20.57 -4.96
C ALA A 202 4.95 -20.32 -5.48
N ILE A 203 5.29 -20.86 -6.65
CA ILE A 203 6.60 -20.68 -7.29
C ILE A 203 6.81 -19.21 -7.66
N THR A 204 5.81 -18.58 -8.26
CA THR A 204 5.86 -17.16 -8.65
C THR A 204 6.05 -16.27 -7.43
N HIS A 205 5.32 -16.54 -6.34
CA HIS A 205 5.48 -15.82 -5.09
C HIS A 205 6.87 -16.02 -4.47
N ALA A 206 7.37 -17.25 -4.45
CA ALA A 206 8.71 -17.56 -3.94
C ALA A 206 9.82 -16.86 -4.76
N ARG A 207 9.72 -16.88 -6.09
CA ARG A 207 10.65 -16.18 -6.99
C ARG A 207 10.61 -14.67 -6.76
N PHE A 208 9.42 -14.08 -6.60
CA PHE A 208 9.25 -12.68 -6.29
C PHE A 208 9.90 -12.30 -4.96
N MET A 209 9.63 -13.06 -3.89
CA MET A 209 10.23 -12.81 -2.57
C MET A 209 11.74 -12.99 -2.58
N LYS A 210 12.27 -13.95 -3.36
CA LYS A 210 13.71 -14.12 -3.55
C LYS A 210 14.33 -12.89 -4.23
N GLY A 211 13.66 -12.31 -5.23
CA GLY A 211 14.09 -11.08 -5.89
C GLY A 211 14.11 -9.83 -4.99
N MET A 212 13.31 -9.84 -3.89
CA MET A 212 13.26 -8.73 -2.92
C MET A 212 14.30 -8.84 -1.81
N ARG A 213 15.08 -9.93 -1.77
CA ARG A 213 16.15 -10.09 -0.79
C ARG A 213 17.36 -9.25 -1.14
N VAL A 214 17.98 -8.70 -0.11
CA VAL A 214 19.18 -7.86 -0.16
C VAL A 214 20.29 -8.42 0.71
N THR A 215 21.51 -7.97 0.49
CA THR A 215 22.63 -8.28 1.37
C THR A 215 22.47 -7.52 2.70
N LYS A 216 23.09 -8.03 3.78
CA LYS A 216 23.08 -7.34 5.09
C LYS A 216 23.66 -5.92 5.01
N SER A 217 24.66 -5.70 4.15
CA SER A 217 25.26 -4.39 3.92
C SER A 217 24.30 -3.42 3.24
N GLU A 218 23.55 -3.89 2.23
CA GLU A 218 22.52 -3.11 1.56
C GLU A 218 21.35 -2.80 2.49
N ALA A 219 20.84 -3.79 3.25
CA ALA A 219 19.78 -3.58 4.23
C ALA A 219 20.16 -2.51 5.26
N LYS A 220 21.40 -2.57 5.77
CA LYS A 220 21.93 -1.56 6.72
C LYS A 220 22.05 -0.17 6.08
N ARG A 221 22.41 -0.11 4.80
CA ARG A 221 22.46 1.15 4.03
C ARG A 221 21.06 1.72 3.80
N GLU A 222 20.10 0.88 3.35
CA GLU A 222 18.70 1.27 3.16
C GLU A 222 18.07 1.78 4.48
N ALA A 223 18.33 1.11 5.61
CA ALA A 223 17.87 1.54 6.92
C ALA A 223 18.45 2.92 7.31
N ARG A 224 19.75 3.16 7.06
CA ARG A 224 20.38 4.47 7.31
C ARG A 224 19.80 5.57 6.42
N GLU A 225 19.46 5.27 5.17
CA GLU A 225 18.84 6.22 4.25
C GLU A 225 17.41 6.60 4.71
N GLN A 226 16.64 5.63 5.25
CA GLN A 226 15.29 5.87 5.77
C GLN A 226 15.29 6.61 7.11
N GLU A 227 16.13 6.21 8.06
CA GLU A 227 16.18 6.81 9.40
C GLU A 227 16.96 8.13 9.42
N GLY A 228 17.68 8.42 8.36
CA GLY A 228 18.68 9.47 8.28
C GLY A 228 19.95 9.09 9.03
N ASP A 229 21.11 9.56 8.53
CA ASP A 229 22.39 9.31 9.17
C ASP A 229 22.37 9.85 10.62
N PRO A 230 22.63 9.01 11.65
CA PRO A 230 22.69 9.44 13.04
C PRO A 230 23.63 10.62 13.25
N LEU A 231 24.71 10.71 12.45
CA LEU A 231 25.65 11.83 12.46
C LEU A 231 24.98 13.15 11.98
N ILE A 232 24.13 13.06 10.94
CA ILE A 232 23.39 14.25 10.45
C ILE A 232 22.36 14.69 11.51
N LYS A 233 21.65 13.74 12.13
CA LYS A 233 20.71 14.01 13.22
C LYS A 233 21.43 14.64 14.43
N GLY A 234 22.60 14.12 14.78
CA GLY A 234 23.49 14.67 15.80
C GLY A 234 23.94 16.09 15.46
N ARG A 235 24.43 16.34 14.23
CA ARG A 235 24.85 17.66 13.74
C ARG A 235 23.70 18.67 13.76
N ARG A 236 22.48 18.29 13.29
CA ARG A 236 21.29 19.14 13.35
C ARG A 236 20.95 19.52 14.79
N LYS A 237 20.99 18.57 15.73
CA LYS A 237 20.72 18.81 17.15
C LYS A 237 21.77 19.75 17.77
N LYS A 238 23.06 19.55 17.45
CA LYS A 238 24.15 20.42 17.88
C LYS A 238 23.97 21.84 17.35
N ARG A 239 23.73 21.97 16.05
CA ARG A 239 23.49 23.27 15.39
C ARG A 239 22.27 24.01 15.96
N HIS A 240 21.18 23.30 16.22
CA HIS A 240 20.00 23.88 16.86
C HIS A 240 20.30 24.40 18.27
N ARG A 241 21.11 23.69 19.05
CA ARG A 241 21.55 24.14 20.39
C ARG A 241 22.43 25.38 20.30
N GLU A 242 23.38 25.42 19.37
CA GLU A 242 24.27 26.57 19.15
C GLU A 242 23.46 27.83 18.74
N LEU A 243 22.53 27.70 17.80
CA LEU A 243 21.65 28.80 17.39
C LEU A 243 20.76 29.29 18.53
N SER A 244 20.25 28.38 19.36
CA SER A 244 19.43 28.77 20.53
C SER A 244 20.24 29.49 21.59
N ARG A 245 21.48 29.05 21.86
CA ARG A 245 22.41 29.76 22.74
C ARG A 245 22.82 31.13 22.19
N GLY A 246 23.11 31.21 20.88
CA GLY A 246 23.43 32.47 20.22
C GLY A 246 22.31 33.50 20.36
N ARG A 247 21.06 33.11 20.15
CA ARG A 247 19.90 33.98 20.36
C ARG A 247 19.76 34.41 21.82
N ALA A 248 19.89 33.48 22.77
CA ALA A 248 19.81 33.83 24.18
C ALA A 248 20.88 34.87 24.58
N ARG A 249 22.10 34.72 24.07
CA ARG A 249 23.21 35.67 24.33
C ARG A 249 22.91 37.09 23.86
N VAL A 250 22.17 37.25 22.77
CA VAL A 250 21.81 38.59 22.23
C VAL A 250 20.57 39.15 22.94
N GLU A 251 19.58 38.29 23.25
CA GLU A 251 18.30 38.80 23.75
C GLU A 251 18.26 38.95 25.28
N ILE A 252 19.00 38.15 26.05
CA ILE A 252 18.99 38.23 27.53
C ILE A 252 19.43 39.62 28.02
N PRO A 253 20.52 40.27 27.52
CA PRO A 253 20.90 41.59 27.95
C PRO A 253 19.84 42.68 27.71
N ARG A 254 18.88 42.40 26.81
CA ARG A 254 17.78 43.32 26.47
C ARG A 254 16.51 43.08 27.29
N ALA A 255 16.53 42.05 28.16
CA ALA A 255 15.39 41.69 28.98
C ALA A 255 15.27 42.63 30.20
N ASP A 256 14.04 42.91 30.62
CA ASP A 256 13.77 43.62 31.86
C ASP A 256 13.69 42.67 33.06
N ALA A 257 13.27 41.39 32.82
CA ALA A 257 13.17 40.35 33.84
C ALA A 257 13.33 38.97 33.24
N LEU A 258 13.90 38.05 34.02
CA LEU A 258 13.90 36.59 33.71
C LEU A 258 12.97 35.86 34.69
N VAL A 259 11.85 35.35 34.18
CA VAL A 259 10.93 34.52 34.99
C VAL A 259 11.36 33.07 34.87
N VAL A 260 11.53 32.40 36.03
CA VAL A 260 12.08 31.04 36.06
C VAL A 260 11.21 30.05 36.82
N ASN A 261 11.21 28.82 36.30
CA ASN A 261 10.98 27.62 37.09
C ASN A 261 12.36 27.03 37.39
N PRO A 262 12.83 26.95 38.65
CA PRO A 262 14.23 26.83 39.02
C PRO A 262 15.03 25.75 38.29
N THR A 263 14.44 24.59 38.04
CA THR A 263 15.17 23.47 37.45
C THR A 263 14.86 23.23 35.96
N HIS A 264 13.83 23.89 35.44
CA HIS A 264 13.30 23.46 34.16
C HIS A 264 13.16 24.52 33.06
N ILE A 265 12.76 25.76 33.40
CA ILE A 265 12.32 26.74 32.42
C ILE A 265 12.84 28.12 32.79
N ALA A 266 13.26 28.90 31.78
CA ALA A 266 13.55 30.33 31.92
C ALA A 266 12.93 31.08 30.74
N ILE A 267 12.31 32.22 31.03
CA ILE A 267 11.62 33.08 30.09
C ILE A 267 12.05 34.52 30.30
N ALA A 268 12.63 35.14 29.27
CA ALA A 268 13.02 36.53 29.27
C ALA A 268 11.83 37.40 28.81
N LEU A 269 11.48 38.34 29.65
CA LEU A 269 10.41 39.30 29.39
C LEU A 269 11.03 40.65 29.11
N ARG A 270 10.47 41.38 28.15
CA ARG A 270 10.80 42.76 27.85
C ARG A 270 9.53 43.58 27.74
N TYR A 271 9.51 44.74 28.35
CA TYR A 271 8.42 45.71 28.27
C TYR A 271 8.92 47.09 27.88
N ARG A 272 8.46 47.55 26.74
CA ARG A 272 8.69 48.92 26.28
C ARG A 272 7.35 49.57 25.92
N ARG A 273 7.09 50.75 26.46
CA ARG A 273 5.86 51.50 26.21
C ARG A 273 5.71 51.97 24.76
N ASP A 274 6.83 52.20 24.08
CA ASP A 274 6.95 52.62 22.70
C ASP A 274 6.72 51.48 21.70
N GLU A 275 7.00 50.23 22.09
CA GLU A 275 6.88 49.03 21.21
C GLU A 275 5.51 48.33 21.32
N GLY A 276 4.67 48.67 22.25
CA GLY A 276 3.36 48.05 22.40
C GLY A 276 2.76 48.15 23.83
N ARG A 277 1.48 47.82 23.92
CA ARG A 277 0.72 47.86 25.20
C ARG A 277 1.00 46.71 26.13
N ALA A 278 1.59 45.61 25.67
CA ALA A 278 1.83 44.39 26.44
C ALA A 278 3.31 43.98 26.46
N PRO A 279 3.78 43.40 27.58
CA PRO A 279 5.11 42.78 27.63
C PRO A 279 5.27 41.64 26.61
N ARG A 280 6.51 41.46 26.10
CA ARG A 280 6.85 40.43 25.11
C ARG A 280 7.82 39.41 25.67
N VAL A 281 7.68 38.18 25.21
CA VAL A 281 8.62 37.08 25.48
C VAL A 281 9.73 37.17 24.43
N ILE A 282 10.93 37.61 24.78
CA ILE A 282 12.06 37.75 23.82
C ILE A 282 12.93 36.49 23.73
N ALA A 283 13.01 35.69 24.82
CA ALA A 283 13.67 34.40 24.79
C ALA A 283 12.98 33.43 25.74
N LYS A 284 13.03 32.12 25.40
CA LYS A 284 12.58 31.07 26.28
C LYS A 284 13.48 29.82 26.15
N GLY A 285 13.81 29.20 27.27
CA GLY A 285 14.67 28.03 27.35
C GLY A 285 14.14 26.98 28.29
N LYS A 286 14.53 25.72 28.03
CA LYS A 286 14.24 24.56 28.88
C LYS A 286 15.54 23.79 29.15
N GLY A 287 15.70 23.23 30.37
CA GLY A 287 16.86 22.44 30.78
C GLY A 287 18.16 23.24 30.67
N ALA A 288 19.20 22.70 30.03
CA ALA A 288 20.52 23.33 29.89
C ALA A 288 20.48 24.73 29.24
N LEU A 289 19.51 25.03 28.37
CA LEU A 289 19.33 26.39 27.85
C LEU A 289 18.76 27.33 28.89
N ALA A 290 17.85 26.87 29.75
CA ALA A 290 17.32 27.70 30.85
C ALA A 290 18.41 28.00 31.88
N GLU A 291 19.31 27.09 32.15
CA GLU A 291 20.47 27.30 33.01
C GLU A 291 21.43 28.34 32.42
N TYR A 292 21.79 28.17 31.17
CA TYR A 292 22.59 29.16 30.43
C TYR A 292 21.95 30.57 30.43
N MET A 293 20.63 30.66 30.25
CA MET A 293 19.90 31.94 30.31
C MET A 293 19.96 32.57 31.72
N ARG A 294 19.95 31.76 32.78
CA ARG A 294 20.13 32.26 34.17
C ARG A 294 21.53 32.78 34.43
N GLU A 295 22.57 32.10 33.92
CA GLU A 295 23.95 32.58 33.98
C GLU A 295 24.09 33.91 33.28
N LEU A 296 23.63 34.02 32.01
CA LEU A 296 23.64 35.26 31.27
C LEU A 296 22.86 36.40 31.96
N ALA A 297 21.73 36.07 32.60
CA ALA A 297 20.96 37.06 33.34
C ALA A 297 21.72 37.60 34.55
N ARG A 298 22.46 36.74 35.27
CA ARG A 298 23.33 37.16 36.38
C ARG A 298 24.48 38.02 35.91
N GLU A 299 25.18 37.62 34.84
CA GLU A 299 26.28 38.40 34.22
C GLU A 299 25.83 39.79 33.76
N ASN A 300 24.59 39.91 33.27
CA ASN A 300 24.06 41.20 32.77
C ASN A 300 23.17 41.92 33.78
N THR A 301 23.20 41.51 35.04
CA THR A 301 22.42 42.15 36.14
C THR A 301 20.90 42.19 35.85
N ILE A 302 20.38 41.22 35.10
CA ILE A 302 18.96 41.07 34.83
C ILE A 302 18.29 40.38 36.02
N PRO A 303 17.25 40.96 36.62
CA PRO A 303 16.55 40.39 37.75
C PRO A 303 15.89 39.04 37.42
N ILE A 304 16.14 38.07 38.26
CA ILE A 304 15.59 36.72 38.15
C ILE A 304 14.45 36.56 39.14
N VAL A 305 13.24 36.33 38.65
CA VAL A 305 12.03 36.14 39.49
C VAL A 305 11.56 34.71 39.37
N GLN A 306 11.41 34.06 40.51
CA GLN A 306 10.88 32.69 40.57
C GLN A 306 9.35 32.73 40.62
N ASP A 307 8.72 32.30 39.51
CA ASP A 307 7.28 32.06 39.44
C ASP A 307 6.99 30.88 38.57
N VAL A 308 6.80 29.71 39.22
CA VAL A 308 6.63 28.43 38.52
C VAL A 308 5.36 28.36 37.68
N PRO A 309 4.17 28.77 38.18
CA PRO A 309 2.93 28.79 37.40
C PRO A 309 3.05 29.69 36.16
N LEU A 310 3.55 30.92 36.33
CA LEU A 310 3.70 31.89 35.25
C LEU A 310 4.72 31.38 34.19
N ALA A 311 5.86 30.87 34.62
CA ALA A 311 6.88 30.34 33.72
C ALA A 311 6.34 29.21 32.86
N ARG A 312 5.62 28.25 33.45
CA ARG A 312 5.00 27.13 32.72
C ARG A 312 3.94 27.60 31.71
N LEU A 313 3.11 28.55 32.10
CA LEU A 313 2.04 29.06 31.26
C LEU A 313 2.61 29.81 30.06
N LEU A 314 3.54 30.75 30.29
CA LEU A 314 4.19 31.52 29.22
C LEU A 314 4.97 30.62 28.26
N TYR A 315 5.73 29.64 28.80
CA TYR A 315 6.47 28.68 27.99
C TYR A 315 5.58 27.93 27.01
N ARG A 316 4.40 27.51 27.46
CA ARG A 316 3.45 26.72 26.65
C ARG A 316 2.65 27.56 25.66
N LYS A 317 2.17 28.74 26.09
CA LYS A 317 1.21 29.52 25.31
C LYS A 317 1.82 30.61 24.44
N VAL A 318 3.02 31.14 24.76
CA VAL A 318 3.59 32.27 24.05
C VAL A 318 4.77 31.84 23.17
N LYS A 319 4.79 32.29 21.93
CA LYS A 319 5.93 32.11 21.04
C LYS A 319 6.98 33.19 21.33
N ILE A 320 8.26 32.93 20.97
CA ILE A 320 9.32 33.95 21.05
C ILE A 320 8.92 35.16 20.15
N GLY A 321 9.05 36.35 20.65
CA GLY A 321 8.61 37.60 19.99
C GLY A 321 7.12 37.93 20.23
N GLY A 322 6.33 37.00 20.80
CA GLY A 322 4.91 37.18 21.04
C GLY A 322 4.61 37.97 22.31
N GLU A 323 3.45 38.60 22.32
CA GLU A 323 2.92 39.35 23.46
C GLU A 323 2.37 38.36 24.52
N VAL A 324 2.48 38.78 25.76
CA VAL A 324 1.93 38.02 26.89
C VAL A 324 0.41 38.06 26.83
N PRO A 325 -0.30 36.92 27.04
CA PRO A 325 -1.76 36.85 26.99
C PRO A 325 -2.41 37.68 28.08
N ALA A 326 -3.59 38.26 27.80
CA ALA A 326 -4.34 39.08 28.76
C ALA A 326 -4.60 38.39 30.10
N SER A 327 -4.80 37.09 30.08
CA SER A 327 -5.00 36.26 31.28
C SER A 327 -3.83 36.26 32.27
N THR A 328 -2.61 36.67 31.81
CA THR A 328 -1.40 36.70 32.63
C THR A 328 -0.91 38.12 32.92
N TYR A 329 -1.61 39.14 32.44
CA TYR A 329 -1.18 40.55 32.64
C TYR A 329 -0.94 40.90 34.10
N LYS A 330 -1.86 40.48 35.00
CA LYS A 330 -1.75 40.73 36.44
C LYS A 330 -0.46 40.18 37.06
N ALA A 331 -0.13 38.93 36.71
CA ALA A 331 1.07 38.25 37.21
C ALA A 331 2.34 38.86 36.62
N VAL A 332 2.37 39.16 35.31
CA VAL A 332 3.52 39.77 34.65
C VAL A 332 3.73 41.21 35.13
N ALA A 333 2.64 41.98 35.33
CA ALA A 333 2.72 43.35 35.89
C ALA A 333 3.28 43.34 37.31
N ALA A 334 2.88 42.37 38.17
CA ALA A 334 3.44 42.20 39.51
C ALA A 334 4.94 41.92 39.48
N VAL A 335 5.41 41.02 38.56
CA VAL A 335 6.81 40.70 38.35
C VAL A 335 7.60 41.96 37.92
N LEU A 336 7.10 42.68 36.92
CA LEU A 336 7.77 43.89 36.43
C LEU A 336 7.78 45.01 37.46
N ALA A 337 6.68 45.21 38.19
CA ALA A 337 6.62 46.21 39.30
C ALA A 337 7.60 45.89 40.40
N PHE A 338 7.73 44.60 40.79
CA PHE A 338 8.73 44.14 41.74
C PHE A 338 10.15 44.46 41.24
N VAL A 339 10.44 44.10 39.98
CA VAL A 339 11.74 44.32 39.36
C VAL A 339 12.11 45.82 39.32
N TYR A 340 11.19 46.69 38.89
CA TYR A 340 11.43 48.15 38.84
C TYR A 340 11.65 48.75 40.22
N ARG A 341 10.98 48.22 41.26
CA ARG A 341 11.20 48.67 42.65
C ARG A 341 12.57 48.29 43.16
N VAL A 342 13.05 47.06 42.86
CA VAL A 342 14.33 46.54 43.32
C VAL A 342 15.51 47.15 42.54
N THR A 343 15.33 47.43 41.24
CA THR A 343 16.42 47.97 40.38
C THR A 343 16.47 49.49 40.30
N GLY A 344 15.51 50.18 40.91
CA GLY A 344 15.43 51.67 40.85
C GLY A 344 15.16 52.22 39.44
N ARG A 345 14.89 51.32 38.47
CA ARG A 345 14.55 51.74 37.09
C ARG A 345 13.09 52.14 37.07
N SER A 346 12.80 53.45 37.06
CA SER A 346 11.49 53.94 36.68
C SER A 346 11.23 53.56 35.23
N GLY A 347 10.16 52.78 34.97
CA GLY A 347 9.80 52.32 33.62
C GLY A 347 9.60 53.46 32.64
N GLY A 348 10.66 53.83 31.94
CA GLY A 348 10.61 54.90 30.94
C GLY A 348 11.69 55.98 31.04
N LYS A 349 12.97 55.61 31.02
CA LYS A 349 14.00 56.50 30.49
C LYS A 349 14.78 55.73 29.45
N GLY A 350 14.45 56.04 28.18
CA GLY A 350 15.31 55.71 27.07
C GLY A 350 16.69 56.31 27.33
N ALA A 351 17.75 55.54 27.18
CA ALA A 351 19.10 56.03 27.15
C ALA A 351 19.20 56.97 25.95
N ALA A 352 19.36 58.23 26.26
CA ALA A 352 20.04 59.18 25.38
C ALA A 352 21.53 58.96 25.60
N ALA A 353 22.23 58.42 24.63
CA ALA A 353 23.58 58.70 24.17
C ALA A 353 23.86 57.73 23.00
#